data_4a8555191ae77488982ac2b75d373cd5
#
_entry.id   4a8555191ae77488982ac2b75d373cd5
#
_cell.length_a   1.000
_cell.length_b   1.000
_cell.length_c   1.000
_cell.angle_alpha   90.00
_cell.angle_beta   90.00
_cell.angle_gamma   90.00
#
_symmetry.space_group_name_H-M   'P 1'
#
loop_
_entity.id
_entity.type
_entity.pdbx_description
1 polymer ?
#
loop_
_entity_poly.entity_id
_entity_poly.type
_entity_poly.pdbx_seq_one_letter_code
_entity_poly.pdbx_strand_id
1 'polypeptide(L)'
;MARAAHLSFHPPRRPKPGTNEDASSAQEHPSKVTAKGKGRGARSNASGRYEKDQRVETDDGWELEDDLSPLKTDVTFEQPRKIITFNNSPFVGFDRSINPYRGCEHGCIYCFARSSHAYMGLSPGLDFETRLFAKPSAPKLLEKELSNKNYKPGVIAMGTNTDPYQPIERQLQIMRGILSVFSRFNHPVTILTKSQNIIRDLDILAPMAERNLTRAMISITTEDKALARSMEPRASAPKWRFEAIRRLSDTGIVTGIMTGPMIPGLNDDEMEGIMEKAASMGATFSAYTILRLPLEVSPLFQEWLAAFAPNRAKRIMRHIRDMNGGRDYDPQWSRGGEIKTAYAQLIGQRNAKARARLGFNKERRPLDMSLFRVPEEISGQMDLFG
;
A
#
# COMPACT_ATOMS: atom_id res chain seq x y z
N MET A 1 33.51 15.45 -28.28
CA MET A 1 32.65 14.40 -28.89
C MET A 1 32.87 13.11 -28.10
N ALA A 2 31.98 12.74 -27.22
CA ALA A 2 31.95 11.42 -26.56
C ALA A 2 30.49 11.01 -26.42
N ARG A 3 30.12 9.95 -27.11
CA ARG A 3 28.75 9.42 -27.19
C ARG A 3 28.32 8.81 -25.83
N ALA A 4 27.17 9.22 -25.33
CA ALA A 4 26.49 8.59 -24.23
C ALA A 4 25.96 7.21 -24.66
N ALA A 5 26.37 6.16 -23.97
CA ALA A 5 25.84 4.81 -24.16
C ALA A 5 24.47 4.69 -23.49
N HIS A 6 23.44 4.54 -24.30
CA HIS A 6 22.10 4.12 -23.85
C HIS A 6 22.14 2.65 -23.42
N LEU A 7 22.02 2.38 -22.14
CA LEU A 7 21.73 1.04 -21.63
C LEU A 7 20.21 0.83 -21.72
N SER A 8 19.77 0.20 -22.79
CA SER A 8 18.41 -0.31 -22.98
C SER A 8 18.26 -1.61 -22.17
N PHE A 9 17.41 -1.58 -21.16
CA PHE A 9 17.02 -2.76 -20.40
C PHE A 9 16.06 -3.61 -21.23
N HIS A 10 16.53 -4.74 -21.72
CA HIS A 10 15.70 -5.73 -22.40
C HIS A 10 15.27 -6.78 -21.36
N PRO A 11 13.98 -7.04 -21.20
CA PRO A 11 13.52 -8.16 -20.37
C PRO A 11 13.88 -9.50 -21.05
N PRO A 12 14.21 -10.56 -20.29
CA PRO A 12 14.54 -11.86 -20.86
C PRO A 12 13.36 -12.42 -21.67
N ARG A 13 13.67 -13.01 -22.82
CA ARG A 13 12.70 -13.63 -23.73
C ARG A 13 11.99 -14.80 -23.03
N ARG A 14 10.66 -14.85 -23.18
CA ARG A 14 9.83 -15.97 -22.74
C ARG A 14 10.27 -17.28 -23.41
N PRO A 15 10.37 -18.40 -22.69
CA PRO A 15 10.46 -19.71 -23.33
C PRO A 15 9.13 -20.01 -24.05
N LYS A 16 9.22 -20.64 -25.22
CA LYS A 16 8.07 -21.08 -26.02
C LYS A 16 7.35 -22.21 -25.26
N PRO A 17 6.00 -22.28 -25.29
CA PRO A 17 5.27 -23.38 -24.71
C PRO A 17 5.56 -24.67 -25.49
N GLY A 18 6.09 -25.67 -24.80
CA GLY A 18 6.18 -27.02 -25.29
C GLY A 18 4.76 -27.63 -25.30
N THR A 19 4.39 -28.22 -26.43
CA THR A 19 3.21 -29.06 -26.58
C THR A 19 3.45 -30.37 -25.84
N ASN A 20 2.75 -30.59 -24.73
CA ASN A 20 2.53 -31.93 -24.18
C ASN A 20 1.02 -32.13 -24.06
N GLU A 21 0.51 -32.89 -25.02
CA GLU A 21 -0.73 -33.64 -24.89
C GLU A 21 -0.42 -34.86 -23.99
N ASP A 22 -0.98 -34.86 -22.80
CA ASP A 22 -1.39 -35.98 -21.96
C ASP A 22 -1.59 -35.45 -20.52
N ALA A 23 -2.80 -34.99 -20.25
CA ALA A 23 -3.24 -34.69 -18.89
C ALA A 23 -4.52 -35.48 -18.62
N SER A 24 -4.34 -36.72 -18.20
CA SER A 24 -5.41 -37.50 -17.56
C SER A 24 -5.80 -36.85 -16.23
N SER A 25 -7.07 -36.51 -16.12
CA SER A 25 -7.92 -36.31 -14.93
C SER A 25 -7.24 -36.44 -13.55
N ALA A 26 -6.67 -35.37 -13.03
CA ALA A 26 -6.47 -35.21 -11.60
C ALA A 26 -7.75 -34.58 -11.03
N GLN A 27 -8.48 -35.34 -10.22
CA GLN A 27 -9.56 -34.82 -9.40
C GLN A 27 -8.97 -33.82 -8.39
N GLU A 28 -9.30 -32.55 -8.56
CA GLU A 28 -9.00 -31.52 -7.57
C GLU A 28 -9.80 -31.80 -6.29
N HIS A 29 -9.16 -32.40 -5.30
CA HIS A 29 -9.68 -32.39 -3.94
C HIS A 29 -9.49 -30.96 -3.40
N PRO A 30 -10.55 -30.29 -2.88
CA PRO A 30 -10.39 -29.02 -2.23
C PRO A 30 -9.49 -29.18 -1.01
N SER A 31 -8.27 -28.65 -1.07
CA SER A 31 -7.36 -28.60 0.06
C SER A 31 -8.08 -27.94 1.25
N LYS A 32 -8.18 -28.65 2.37
CA LYS A 32 -8.61 -28.08 3.64
C LYS A 32 -7.64 -26.95 3.99
N VAL A 33 -8.05 -25.70 3.74
CA VAL A 33 -7.29 -24.52 4.13
C VAL A 33 -7.26 -24.49 5.65
N THR A 34 -6.17 -24.98 6.22
CA THR A 34 -5.96 -24.97 7.68
C THR A 34 -5.77 -23.54 8.14
N ALA A 35 -6.40 -23.15 9.25
CA ALA A 35 -6.40 -21.82 9.84
C ALA A 35 -5.03 -21.45 10.43
N LYS A 36 -3.97 -21.49 9.62
CA LYS A 36 -2.56 -21.35 10.03
C LYS A 36 -2.09 -19.89 10.02
N GLY A 37 -2.64 -19.04 10.84
CA GLY A 37 -2.18 -17.65 10.91
C GLY A 37 -3.03 -16.77 11.81
N LYS A 38 -3.22 -17.17 13.07
CA LYS A 38 -3.98 -16.37 14.02
C LYS A 38 -3.44 -14.93 14.07
N GLY A 39 -4.25 -13.95 13.62
CA GLY A 39 -3.88 -12.55 13.57
C GLY A 39 -3.12 -12.13 12.31
N ARG A 40 -3.12 -12.94 11.22
CA ARG A 40 -2.59 -12.62 9.89
C ARG A 40 -3.71 -12.63 8.85
N GLY A 41 -3.50 -11.93 7.71
CA GLY A 41 -4.48 -11.81 6.64
C GLY A 41 -4.46 -12.99 5.68
N ALA A 42 -3.26 -13.40 5.24
CA ALA A 42 -3.11 -14.57 4.39
C ALA A 42 -3.36 -15.87 5.17
N ARG A 43 -4.02 -16.81 4.53
CA ARG A 43 -4.33 -18.13 5.07
C ARG A 43 -3.32 -19.20 4.67
N SER A 44 -2.58 -18.93 3.60
CA SER A 44 -1.55 -19.82 3.07
C SER A 44 -0.23 -19.12 2.89
N ASN A 45 0.82 -19.91 2.71
CA ASN A 45 2.16 -19.42 2.39
C ASN A 45 2.64 -20.10 1.08
N ALA A 46 1.77 -20.14 0.09
CA ALA A 46 2.06 -20.72 -1.22
C ALA A 46 3.29 -20.09 -1.86
N SER A 47 4.07 -20.91 -2.59
CA SER A 47 5.28 -20.44 -3.25
C SER A 47 5.01 -19.33 -4.25
N GLY A 48 5.86 -18.30 -4.24
CA GLY A 48 5.85 -17.23 -5.21
C GLY A 48 6.46 -17.68 -6.55
N ARG A 49 6.19 -16.91 -7.61
CA ARG A 49 6.59 -17.22 -9.01
C ARG A 49 8.10 -17.44 -9.22
N TYR A 50 8.94 -16.94 -8.36
CA TYR A 50 10.39 -16.98 -8.48
C TYR A 50 11.06 -17.80 -7.37
N GLU A 51 10.28 -18.51 -6.54
CA GLU A 51 10.84 -19.50 -5.63
C GLU A 51 11.35 -20.71 -6.43
N LYS A 52 12.56 -21.20 -6.08
CA LYS A 52 13.16 -22.36 -6.74
C LYS A 52 12.43 -23.66 -6.39
N ASP A 53 11.96 -23.76 -5.16
CA ASP A 53 11.27 -24.91 -4.62
C ASP A 53 9.78 -24.58 -4.42
N GLN A 54 8.92 -25.55 -4.72
CA GLN A 54 7.49 -25.43 -4.45
C GLN A 54 7.18 -25.98 -3.06
N ARG A 55 6.47 -25.19 -2.26
CA ARG A 55 5.92 -25.65 -0.98
C ARG A 55 4.69 -26.49 -1.27
N VAL A 56 4.76 -27.78 -0.96
CA VAL A 56 3.62 -28.70 -1.05
C VAL A 56 3.21 -29.04 0.38
N GLU A 57 1.94 -28.81 0.70
CA GLU A 57 1.39 -29.32 1.96
C GLU A 57 1.22 -30.83 1.82
N THR A 58 1.91 -31.59 2.67
CA THR A 58 1.80 -33.02 2.73
C THR A 58 1.01 -33.38 3.99
N ASP A 59 -0.10 -34.06 3.82
CA ASP A 59 -0.83 -34.69 4.92
C ASP A 59 -0.09 -36.00 5.25
N ASP A 60 0.55 -36.03 6.40
CA ASP A 60 1.25 -37.22 6.89
C ASP A 60 0.36 -38.13 7.72
N GLY A 61 -0.94 -37.82 7.78
CA GLY A 61 -1.96 -38.60 8.49
C GLY A 61 -1.94 -38.41 10.01
N TRP A 62 -1.08 -37.51 10.54
CA TRP A 62 -1.13 -37.13 11.95
C TRP A 62 -1.96 -35.85 12.09
N GLU A 63 -3.16 -35.96 12.69
CA GLU A 63 -3.93 -34.79 13.13
C GLU A 63 -3.23 -34.14 14.33
N LEU A 64 -2.11 -33.48 14.08
CA LEU A 64 -1.50 -32.59 15.08
C LEU A 64 -2.43 -31.39 15.15
N GLU A 65 -3.17 -31.23 16.26
CA GLU A 65 -3.70 -29.94 16.68
C GLU A 65 -2.49 -29.03 16.90
N ASP A 66 -2.11 -28.34 15.84
CA ASP A 66 -1.11 -27.30 15.92
C ASP A 66 -1.62 -26.23 16.90
N ASP A 67 -1.14 -26.27 18.11
CA ASP A 67 -1.20 -25.16 19.05
C ASP A 67 -0.32 -24.03 18.53
N LEU A 68 -0.83 -23.38 17.42
CA LEU A 68 -0.05 -22.44 16.64
C LEU A 68 0.17 -21.17 17.47
N SER A 69 1.34 -21.06 18.02
CA SER A 69 1.85 -19.80 18.56
C SER A 69 1.70 -18.69 17.50
N PRO A 70 1.33 -17.46 17.92
CA PRO A 70 1.22 -16.34 16.98
C PRO A 70 2.50 -16.21 16.16
N LEU A 71 2.37 -16.16 14.82
CA LEU A 71 3.52 -16.02 13.92
C LEU A 71 4.29 -14.72 14.26
N LYS A 72 5.55 -14.87 14.68
CA LYS A 72 6.44 -13.75 14.94
C LYS A 72 6.84 -13.08 13.64
N THR A 73 7.04 -11.77 13.70
CA THR A 73 7.62 -11.01 12.60
C THR A 73 9.13 -11.08 12.68
N ASP A 74 9.78 -11.49 11.60
CA ASP A 74 11.22 -11.41 11.40
C ASP A 74 11.58 -10.17 10.56
N VAL A 75 12.62 -9.44 10.97
CA VAL A 75 13.00 -8.18 10.32
C VAL A 75 14.45 -8.22 9.90
N THR A 76 14.67 -8.21 8.59
CA THR A 76 16.01 -8.11 7.99
C THR A 76 16.31 -6.63 7.69
N PHE A 77 17.51 -6.16 8.06
CA PHE A 77 17.94 -4.80 7.73
C PHE A 77 18.62 -4.73 6.37
N GLU A 78 18.06 -3.90 5.48
CA GLU A 78 18.63 -3.61 4.18
C GLU A 78 19.48 -2.33 4.18
N GLN A 79 20.52 -2.33 3.36
CA GLN A 79 21.34 -1.14 3.10
C GLN A 79 21.23 -0.72 1.63
N PRO A 80 20.18 0.00 1.23
CA PRO A 80 20.03 0.46 -0.13
C PRO A 80 21.04 1.54 -0.49
N ARG A 81 21.35 1.70 -1.77
CA ARG A 81 22.22 2.79 -2.26
C ARG A 81 21.46 4.11 -2.40
N LYS A 82 20.16 4.05 -2.67
CA LYS A 82 19.24 5.18 -2.82
C LYS A 82 17.92 4.87 -2.14
N ILE A 83 17.22 5.90 -1.70
CA ILE A 83 15.93 5.74 -1.03
C ILE A 83 14.77 6.33 -1.82
N ILE A 84 15.00 7.37 -2.62
CA ILE A 84 13.97 7.94 -3.50
C ILE A 84 13.83 7.05 -4.73
N THR A 85 12.60 6.61 -4.98
CA THR A 85 12.23 5.84 -6.17
C THR A 85 11.39 6.73 -7.07
N PHE A 86 11.77 6.84 -8.34
CA PHE A 86 11.02 7.59 -9.35
C PHE A 86 10.03 6.69 -10.09
N ASN A 87 8.91 7.27 -10.51
CA ASN A 87 7.82 6.61 -11.19
C ASN A 87 7.37 7.47 -12.38
N ASN A 88 7.28 6.84 -13.55
CA ASN A 88 6.86 7.49 -14.79
C ASN A 88 5.44 7.10 -15.21
N SER A 89 4.66 6.45 -14.33
CA SER A 89 3.30 6.07 -14.64
C SER A 89 2.39 7.30 -14.66
N PRO A 90 1.66 7.58 -15.74
CA PRO A 90 0.74 8.71 -15.80
C PRO A 90 -0.53 8.49 -14.95
N PHE A 91 -0.72 7.30 -14.37
CA PHE A 91 -1.94 6.88 -13.67
C PHE A 91 -1.85 7.02 -12.15
N VAL A 92 -0.69 7.37 -11.62
CA VAL A 92 -0.51 7.67 -10.20
C VAL A 92 -0.17 9.15 -10.06
N GLY A 93 -0.75 9.82 -9.10
CA GLY A 93 -0.61 11.27 -8.90
C GLY A 93 0.71 11.69 -8.25
N PHE A 94 1.80 10.92 -8.43
CA PHE A 94 3.12 11.21 -7.90
C PHE A 94 4.20 10.66 -8.85
N ASP A 95 5.31 11.38 -8.96
CA ASP A 95 6.47 10.97 -9.77
C ASP A 95 7.57 10.31 -8.94
N ARG A 96 7.52 10.44 -7.62
CA ARG A 96 8.52 9.89 -6.70
C ARG A 96 7.93 9.44 -5.37
N SER A 97 8.55 8.42 -4.78
CA SER A 97 8.12 7.86 -3.51
C SER A 97 9.28 7.33 -2.68
N ILE A 98 9.03 7.17 -1.38
CA ILE A 98 9.93 6.46 -0.47
C ILE A 98 9.14 5.36 0.22
N ASN A 99 9.73 4.15 0.29
CA ASN A 99 9.21 3.03 1.04
C ASN A 99 10.29 2.57 2.02
N PRO A 100 10.17 2.90 3.33
CA PRO A 100 11.16 2.55 4.35
C PRO A 100 11.20 1.07 4.65
N TYR A 101 10.20 0.32 4.21
CA TYR A 101 10.05 -1.12 4.42
C TYR A 101 9.75 -1.86 3.12
N ARG A 102 10.00 -3.20 3.12
CA ARG A 102 9.36 -4.16 2.21
C ARG A 102 8.64 -5.19 3.05
N GLY A 103 7.48 -5.67 2.56
CA GLY A 103 6.53 -6.39 3.38
C GLY A 103 5.76 -5.45 4.31
N CYS A 104 4.63 -5.92 4.83
CA CYS A 104 3.78 -5.08 5.67
C CYS A 104 3.01 -5.92 6.69
N GLU A 105 3.23 -5.64 7.97
CA GLU A 105 2.53 -6.33 9.05
C GLU A 105 1.02 -6.07 9.10
N HIS A 106 0.50 -5.02 8.45
CA HIS A 106 -0.94 -4.81 8.39
C HIS A 106 -1.68 -6.03 7.83
N GLY A 107 -1.01 -6.80 6.97
CA GLY A 107 -1.52 -8.07 6.48
C GLY A 107 -2.76 -7.95 5.60
N CYS A 108 -3.01 -6.79 4.99
CA CYS A 108 -4.18 -6.63 4.12
C CYS A 108 -4.22 -7.72 3.05
N ILE A 109 -5.28 -8.53 3.04
CA ILE A 109 -5.36 -9.69 2.15
C ILE A 109 -5.37 -9.29 0.66
N TYR A 110 -5.92 -8.15 0.36
CA TYR A 110 -6.05 -7.60 -1.00
C TYR A 110 -4.86 -6.75 -1.46
N CYS A 111 -3.79 -6.66 -0.66
CA CYS A 111 -2.70 -5.73 -0.95
C CYS A 111 -1.94 -6.12 -2.22
N PHE A 112 -1.94 -5.24 -3.23
CA PHE A 112 -1.21 -5.47 -4.48
C PHE A 112 0.31 -5.60 -4.28
N ALA A 113 0.84 -5.01 -3.21
CA ALA A 113 2.27 -5.05 -2.90
C ALA A 113 2.77 -6.45 -2.49
N ARG A 114 1.86 -7.40 -2.17
CA ARG A 114 2.20 -8.79 -1.86
C ARG A 114 3.05 -9.44 -2.95
N SER A 115 2.73 -9.20 -4.22
CA SER A 115 3.49 -9.71 -5.35
C SER A 115 4.95 -9.23 -5.39
N SER A 116 5.31 -8.18 -4.63
CA SER A 116 6.70 -7.72 -4.54
C SER A 116 7.62 -8.71 -3.80
N HIS A 117 7.08 -9.54 -2.89
CA HIS A 117 7.82 -10.57 -2.19
C HIS A 117 8.27 -11.70 -3.12
N ALA A 118 7.50 -12.02 -4.15
CA ALA A 118 7.89 -13.01 -5.15
C ALA A 118 9.23 -12.67 -5.82
N TYR A 119 9.52 -11.39 -6.07
CA TYR A 119 10.81 -10.96 -6.63
C TYR A 119 12.01 -11.17 -5.68
N MET A 120 11.76 -11.43 -4.41
CA MET A 120 12.78 -11.74 -3.41
C MET A 120 12.89 -13.25 -3.14
N GLY A 121 12.18 -14.08 -3.90
CA GLY A 121 12.09 -15.53 -3.67
C GLY A 121 11.37 -15.88 -2.37
N LEU A 122 10.37 -15.07 -2.00
CA LEU A 122 9.54 -15.25 -0.81
C LEU A 122 8.07 -15.36 -1.19
N SER A 123 7.27 -16.02 -0.34
CA SER A 123 5.85 -16.11 -0.56
C SER A 123 5.14 -14.75 -0.45
N PRO A 124 4.25 -14.41 -1.39
CA PRO A 124 3.31 -13.28 -1.26
C PRO A 124 2.24 -13.48 -0.18
N GLY A 125 2.12 -14.69 0.35
CA GLY A 125 1.22 -15.06 1.44
C GLY A 125 1.70 -14.56 2.80
N LEU A 126 1.95 -15.49 3.72
CA LEU A 126 2.35 -15.16 5.09
C LEU A 126 3.74 -14.51 5.17
N ASP A 127 4.70 -14.85 4.28
CA ASP A 127 6.02 -14.23 4.30
C ASP A 127 5.92 -12.70 4.09
N PHE A 128 4.97 -12.20 3.27
CA PHE A 128 4.76 -10.76 3.10
C PHE A 128 4.42 -10.05 4.42
N GLU A 129 3.81 -10.74 5.36
CA GLU A 129 3.37 -10.20 6.65
C GLU A 129 4.34 -10.46 7.80
N THR A 130 5.23 -11.44 7.64
CA THR A 130 6.09 -11.95 8.72
C THR A 130 7.57 -11.82 8.45
N ARG A 131 7.99 -11.72 7.19
CA ARG A 131 9.41 -11.57 6.79
C ARG A 131 9.60 -10.19 6.17
N LEU A 132 9.88 -9.22 7.02
CA LEU A 132 9.99 -7.83 6.63
C LEU A 132 11.45 -7.45 6.35
N PHE A 133 11.60 -6.42 5.52
CA PHE A 133 12.88 -5.77 5.32
C PHE A 133 12.74 -4.29 5.69
N ALA A 134 13.61 -3.82 6.57
CA ALA A 134 13.63 -2.44 7.03
C ALA A 134 14.91 -1.72 6.56
N LYS A 135 14.83 -0.42 6.33
CA LYS A 135 15.94 0.42 5.84
C LYS A 135 16.29 1.50 6.86
N PRO A 136 17.02 1.15 7.95
CA PRO A 136 17.33 2.11 9.03
C PRO A 136 18.15 3.31 8.55
N SER A 137 18.93 3.12 7.48
CA SER A 137 19.74 4.19 6.87
C SER A 137 18.91 5.17 6.01
N ALA A 138 17.59 4.96 5.86
CA ALA A 138 16.75 5.77 4.98
C ALA A 138 16.80 7.28 5.27
N PRO A 139 16.77 7.77 6.53
CA PRO A 139 16.89 9.18 6.80
C PRO A 139 18.23 9.77 6.33
N LYS A 140 19.34 9.08 6.60
CA LYS A 140 20.69 9.52 6.18
C LYS A 140 20.85 9.51 4.66
N LEU A 141 20.29 8.50 3.98
CA LEU A 141 20.30 8.43 2.52
C LEU A 141 19.46 9.54 1.91
N LEU A 142 18.29 9.81 2.48
CA LEU A 142 17.42 10.91 2.05
C LEU A 142 18.15 12.24 2.15
N GLU A 143 18.77 12.53 3.28
CA GLU A 143 19.57 13.73 3.48
C GLU A 143 20.66 13.88 2.40
N LYS A 144 21.41 12.81 2.12
CA LYS A 144 22.41 12.78 1.05
C LYS A 144 21.81 13.03 -0.34
N GLU A 145 20.66 12.42 -0.65
CA GLU A 145 20.01 12.60 -1.95
C GLU A 145 19.46 14.00 -2.12
N LEU A 146 18.86 14.60 -1.08
CA LEU A 146 18.34 15.96 -1.10
C LEU A 146 19.44 17.02 -1.18
N SER A 147 20.63 16.74 -0.61
CA SER A 147 21.79 17.65 -0.66
C SER A 147 22.52 17.63 -2.00
N ASN A 148 22.11 16.78 -2.94
CA ASN A 148 22.75 16.76 -4.26
C ASN A 148 22.41 18.02 -5.04
N LYS A 149 23.43 18.71 -5.57
CA LYS A 149 23.30 19.97 -6.35
C LYS A 149 22.33 19.84 -7.56
N ASN A 150 22.17 18.64 -8.10
CA ASN A 150 21.29 18.38 -9.23
C ASN A 150 19.88 17.91 -8.79
N TYR A 151 19.61 17.84 -7.49
CA TYR A 151 18.30 17.46 -7.01
C TYR A 151 17.25 18.53 -7.32
N LYS A 152 16.16 18.13 -7.96
CA LYS A 152 15.02 19.01 -8.22
C LYS A 152 13.90 18.63 -7.26
N PRO A 153 13.44 19.55 -6.40
CA PRO A 153 12.37 19.26 -5.45
C PRO A 153 11.08 18.89 -6.17
N GLY A 154 10.33 18.01 -5.57
CA GLY A 154 9.02 17.54 -6.02
C GLY A 154 8.37 16.75 -4.92
N VAL A 155 7.04 16.67 -4.89
CA VAL A 155 6.30 16.04 -3.80
C VAL A 155 6.66 14.56 -3.69
N ILE A 156 7.19 14.14 -2.56
CA ILE A 156 7.46 12.71 -2.29
C ILE A 156 6.22 12.06 -1.66
N ALA A 157 5.80 10.93 -2.22
CA ALA A 157 4.69 10.15 -1.70
C ALA A 157 5.19 9.03 -0.77
N MET A 158 4.58 8.93 0.42
CA MET A 158 4.81 7.89 1.42
C MET A 158 3.59 6.98 1.52
N GLY A 159 3.79 5.66 1.71
CA GLY A 159 2.69 4.70 1.81
C GLY A 159 2.19 4.20 0.46
N THR A 160 3.02 4.24 -0.56
CA THR A 160 2.66 3.85 -1.93
C THR A 160 2.73 2.34 -2.17
N ASN A 161 3.63 1.64 -1.51
CA ASN A 161 3.81 0.19 -1.62
C ASN A 161 3.61 -0.51 -0.26
N THR A 162 4.24 -0.01 0.79
CA THR A 162 4.07 -0.50 2.16
C THR A 162 3.61 0.64 3.06
N ASP A 163 2.88 0.31 4.12
CA ASP A 163 2.45 1.34 5.07
C ASP A 163 3.65 1.85 5.89
N PRO A 164 3.94 3.16 5.88
CA PRO A 164 5.07 3.71 6.61
C PRO A 164 4.87 3.69 8.13
N TYR A 165 3.64 3.48 8.61
CA TYR A 165 3.29 3.41 10.03
C TYR A 165 2.80 2.02 10.43
N GLN A 166 3.23 0.96 9.73
CA GLN A 166 2.95 -0.41 10.14
C GLN A 166 3.51 -0.71 11.54
N PRO A 167 3.05 -1.78 12.24
CA PRO A 167 3.36 -1.99 13.65
C PRO A 167 4.84 -1.88 14.03
N ILE A 168 5.76 -2.43 13.23
CA ILE A 168 7.20 -2.39 13.50
C ILE A 168 7.77 -0.96 13.56
N GLU A 169 7.15 0.00 12.91
CA GLU A 169 7.55 1.42 12.94
C GLU A 169 7.51 2.02 14.35
N ARG A 170 6.73 1.43 15.27
CA ARG A 170 6.74 1.86 16.68
C ARG A 170 8.11 1.69 17.33
N GLN A 171 8.86 0.66 16.92
CA GLN A 171 10.18 0.34 17.45
C GLN A 171 11.29 1.00 16.62
N LEU A 172 11.21 0.92 15.30
CA LEU A 172 12.31 1.32 14.42
C LEU A 172 12.34 2.83 14.14
N GLN A 173 11.21 3.51 14.22
CA GLN A 173 11.04 4.96 14.04
C GLN A 173 11.72 5.54 12.76
N ILE A 174 11.80 4.73 11.72
CA ILE A 174 12.44 5.12 10.44
C ILE A 174 11.64 6.24 9.77
N MET A 175 10.29 6.15 9.78
CA MET A 175 9.42 7.19 9.22
C MET A 175 9.60 8.52 9.94
N ARG A 176 9.71 8.51 11.29
CA ARG A 176 9.97 9.70 12.07
C ARG A 176 11.30 10.36 11.67
N GLY A 177 12.35 9.56 11.48
CA GLY A 177 13.64 10.05 10.97
C GLY A 177 13.54 10.67 9.57
N ILE A 178 12.79 10.06 8.67
CA ILE A 178 12.51 10.59 7.32
C ILE A 178 11.77 11.93 7.42
N LEU A 179 10.74 12.04 8.26
CA LEU A 179 9.98 13.28 8.46
C LEU A 179 10.85 14.41 9.02
N SER A 180 11.76 14.09 9.94
CA SER A 180 12.72 15.07 10.47
C SER A 180 13.61 15.65 9.37
N VAL A 181 14.04 14.83 8.42
CA VAL A 181 14.80 15.30 7.25
C VAL A 181 13.92 16.19 6.37
N PHE A 182 12.69 15.77 6.03
CA PHE A 182 11.78 16.60 5.23
C PHE A 182 11.51 17.96 5.88
N SER A 183 11.30 17.99 7.21
CA SER A 183 11.06 19.24 7.93
C SER A 183 12.27 20.19 7.88
N ARG A 184 13.50 19.67 8.07
CA ARG A 184 14.75 20.47 8.01
C ARG A 184 15.01 21.04 6.61
N PHE A 185 14.71 20.27 5.57
CA PHE A 185 14.91 20.67 4.18
C PHE A 185 13.73 21.47 3.60
N ASN A 186 12.68 21.72 4.37
CA ASN A 186 11.41 22.27 3.86
C ASN A 186 10.89 21.51 2.64
N HIS A 187 11.00 20.18 2.66
CA HIS A 187 10.65 19.35 1.52
C HIS A 187 9.19 18.89 1.59
N PRO A 188 8.39 19.04 0.52
CA PRO A 188 6.98 18.65 0.52
C PRO A 188 6.80 17.11 0.49
N VAL A 189 5.82 16.61 1.26
CA VAL A 189 5.51 15.19 1.40
C VAL A 189 4.01 14.95 1.47
N THR A 190 3.54 13.85 0.86
CA THR A 190 2.19 13.32 1.06
C THR A 190 2.26 11.94 1.71
N ILE A 191 1.35 11.67 2.63
CA ILE A 191 1.36 10.44 3.42
C ILE A 191 0.02 9.73 3.26
N LEU A 192 0.04 8.42 2.91
CA LEU A 192 -1.11 7.54 2.93
C LEU A 192 -0.86 6.43 3.96
N THR A 193 -1.81 6.22 4.87
CA THR A 193 -1.67 5.17 5.90
C THR A 193 -3.03 4.62 6.36
N LYS A 194 -3.01 3.39 6.90
CA LYS A 194 -4.10 2.76 7.66
C LYS A 194 -3.87 2.81 9.17
N SER A 195 -2.83 3.51 9.60
CA SER A 195 -2.40 3.49 11.00
C SER A 195 -2.71 4.80 11.71
N GLN A 196 -3.24 4.69 12.92
CA GLN A 196 -3.34 5.84 13.84
C GLN A 196 -1.97 6.31 14.34
N ASN A 197 -0.90 5.52 14.15
CA ASN A 197 0.44 5.87 14.64
C ASN A 197 1.01 7.15 14.00
N ILE A 198 0.43 7.64 12.90
CA ILE A 198 0.77 8.94 12.31
C ILE A 198 0.62 10.09 13.33
N ILE A 199 -0.28 9.94 14.32
CA ILE A 199 -0.49 10.92 15.39
C ILE A 199 0.76 11.12 16.24
N ARG A 200 1.64 10.12 16.36
CA ARG A 200 2.91 10.21 17.08
C ARG A 200 3.79 11.35 16.57
N ASP A 201 3.71 11.63 15.28
CA ASP A 201 4.62 12.57 14.59
C ASP A 201 3.95 13.93 14.31
N LEU A 202 2.86 14.28 15.03
CA LEU A 202 2.19 15.58 14.91
C LEU A 202 3.12 16.77 15.20
N ASP A 203 4.06 16.59 16.12
CA ASP A 203 5.09 17.62 16.46
C ASP A 203 5.97 18.00 15.27
N ILE A 204 6.15 17.12 14.28
CA ILE A 204 6.87 17.39 13.03
C ILE A 204 5.89 17.82 11.93
N LEU A 205 4.76 17.14 11.82
CA LEU A 205 3.80 17.34 10.73
C LEU A 205 3.06 18.68 10.83
N ALA A 206 2.70 19.16 12.05
CA ALA A 206 1.97 20.41 12.20
C ALA A 206 2.78 21.62 11.72
N PRO A 207 4.04 21.83 12.14
CA PRO A 207 4.87 22.92 11.60
C PRO A 207 5.13 22.79 10.08
N MET A 208 5.14 21.58 9.53
CA MET A 208 5.22 21.40 8.08
C MET A 208 3.92 21.80 7.37
N ALA A 209 2.76 21.53 8.00
CA ALA A 209 1.46 21.93 7.44
C ALA A 209 1.28 23.45 7.41
N GLU A 210 1.72 24.19 8.43
CA GLU A 210 1.73 25.67 8.45
C GLU A 210 2.47 26.24 7.24
N ARG A 211 3.54 25.58 6.81
CA ARG A 211 4.34 25.93 5.61
C ARG A 211 3.78 25.32 4.32
N ASN A 212 2.60 24.68 4.34
CA ASN A 212 2.01 23.95 3.22
C ASN A 212 2.94 22.88 2.60
N LEU A 213 3.69 22.17 3.44
CA LEU A 213 4.64 21.13 3.04
C LEU A 213 4.13 19.72 3.20
N THR A 214 2.98 19.52 3.86
CA THR A 214 2.47 18.15 4.08
C THR A 214 0.97 18.04 3.91
N ARG A 215 0.54 16.82 3.54
CA ARG A 215 -0.85 16.36 3.55
C ARG A 215 -0.87 14.92 3.99
N ALA A 216 -1.93 14.55 4.70
CA ALA A 216 -2.18 13.19 5.10
C ALA A 216 -3.48 12.66 4.47
N MET A 217 -3.48 11.38 4.14
CA MET A 217 -4.67 10.66 3.72
C MET A 217 -4.78 9.38 4.54
N ILE A 218 -5.91 9.18 5.19
CA ILE A 218 -6.16 7.98 5.99
C ILE A 218 -7.03 7.03 5.18
N SER A 219 -6.61 5.76 5.09
CA SER A 219 -7.38 4.76 4.36
C SER A 219 -8.34 4.02 5.28
N ILE A 220 -9.63 4.03 4.92
CA ILE A 220 -10.71 3.30 5.62
C ILE A 220 -11.48 2.50 4.58
N THR A 221 -11.43 1.18 4.72
CA THR A 221 -12.01 0.24 3.76
C THR A 221 -13.43 -0.14 4.12
N THR A 222 -13.73 -0.22 5.42
CA THR A 222 -15.04 -0.58 5.98
C THR A 222 -15.15 -0.07 7.41
N GLU A 223 -16.37 0.16 7.89
CA GLU A 223 -16.66 0.39 9.31
C GLU A 223 -17.03 -0.89 10.05
N ASP A 224 -17.39 -1.95 9.34
CA ASP A 224 -17.65 -3.25 9.95
C ASP A 224 -16.37 -3.80 10.59
N LYS A 225 -16.43 -3.98 11.91
CA LYS A 225 -15.29 -4.42 12.72
C LYS A 225 -14.83 -5.84 12.38
N ALA A 226 -15.77 -6.73 12.07
CA ALA A 226 -15.46 -8.12 11.74
C ALA A 226 -14.80 -8.20 10.38
N LEU A 227 -15.34 -7.49 9.40
CA LEU A 227 -14.76 -7.40 8.06
C LEU A 227 -13.38 -6.72 8.09
N ALA A 228 -13.25 -5.58 8.78
CA ALA A 228 -11.97 -4.89 8.93
C ALA A 228 -10.91 -5.79 9.56
N ARG A 229 -11.26 -6.51 10.65
CA ARG A 229 -10.33 -7.39 11.34
C ARG A 229 -9.92 -8.59 10.48
N SER A 230 -10.82 -9.06 9.63
CA SER A 230 -10.55 -10.18 8.72
C SER A 230 -9.69 -9.75 7.53
N MET A 231 -9.97 -8.58 6.92
CA MET A 231 -9.25 -8.10 5.74
C MET A 231 -7.89 -7.47 6.08
N GLU A 232 -7.78 -6.83 7.25
CA GLU A 232 -6.66 -5.94 7.65
C GLU A 232 -6.28 -6.16 9.13
N PRO A 233 -5.90 -7.40 9.51
CA PRO A 233 -5.91 -7.86 10.91
C PRO A 233 -5.00 -7.07 11.85
N ARG A 234 -3.95 -6.45 11.35
CA ARG A 234 -2.98 -5.68 12.16
C ARG A 234 -2.95 -4.19 11.84
N ALA A 235 -3.85 -3.71 10.98
CA ALA A 235 -4.06 -2.28 10.80
C ALA A 235 -4.89 -1.69 11.97
N SER A 236 -4.86 -0.39 12.15
CA SER A 236 -5.69 0.25 13.18
C SER A 236 -7.17 0.02 12.91
N ALA A 237 -7.95 -0.23 13.97
CA ALA A 237 -9.40 -0.38 13.84
C ALA A 237 -10.04 0.88 13.21
N PRO A 238 -11.16 0.76 12.47
CA PRO A 238 -11.77 1.90 11.75
C PRO A 238 -12.00 3.12 12.65
N LYS A 239 -12.50 2.94 13.89
CA LYS A 239 -12.72 4.05 14.83
C LYS A 239 -11.45 4.88 15.09
N TRP A 240 -10.30 4.24 15.17
CA TRP A 240 -9.04 4.90 15.42
C TRP A 240 -8.47 5.59 14.18
N ARG A 241 -8.85 5.12 12.98
CA ARG A 241 -8.52 5.80 11.72
C ARG A 241 -9.34 7.08 11.58
N PHE A 242 -10.62 7.09 11.94
CA PHE A 242 -11.43 8.31 12.01
C PHE A 242 -10.87 9.29 13.04
N GLU A 243 -10.49 8.80 14.22
CA GLU A 243 -9.85 9.64 15.24
C GLU A 243 -8.53 10.24 14.75
N ALA A 244 -7.76 9.49 13.94
CA ALA A 244 -6.56 10.03 13.31
C ALA A 244 -6.90 11.17 12.34
N ILE A 245 -7.97 11.06 11.53
CA ILE A 245 -8.44 12.16 10.67
C ILE A 245 -8.74 13.39 11.52
N ARG A 246 -9.51 13.25 12.60
CA ARG A 246 -9.87 14.35 13.48
C ARG A 246 -8.63 15.04 14.05
N ARG A 247 -7.72 14.28 14.66
CA ARG A 247 -6.52 14.84 15.30
C ARG A 247 -5.58 15.52 14.31
N LEU A 248 -5.41 14.96 13.11
CA LEU A 248 -4.63 15.58 12.04
C LEU A 248 -5.27 16.90 11.60
N SER A 249 -6.58 16.91 11.43
CA SER A 249 -7.33 18.11 11.03
C SER A 249 -7.32 19.20 12.10
N ASP A 250 -7.50 18.83 13.37
CA ASP A 250 -7.47 19.75 14.52
C ASP A 250 -6.11 20.47 14.65
N THR A 251 -5.02 19.87 14.14
CA THR A 251 -3.67 20.48 14.11
C THR A 251 -3.36 21.22 12.81
N GLY A 252 -4.37 21.49 11.98
CA GLY A 252 -4.22 22.25 10.73
C GLY A 252 -3.64 21.47 9.54
N ILE A 253 -3.42 20.15 9.68
CA ILE A 253 -2.94 19.34 8.58
C ILE A 253 -4.09 19.08 7.61
N VAL A 254 -3.88 19.42 6.32
CA VAL A 254 -4.85 19.11 5.26
C VAL A 254 -5.01 17.59 5.15
N THR A 255 -6.15 17.08 5.60
CA THR A 255 -6.40 15.65 5.75
C THR A 255 -7.48 15.17 4.80
N GLY A 256 -7.28 13.98 4.23
CA GLY A 256 -8.23 13.32 3.33
C GLY A 256 -8.55 11.90 3.72
N ILE A 257 -9.56 11.35 3.04
CA ILE A 257 -10.01 9.97 3.17
C ILE A 257 -9.74 9.19 1.88
N MET A 258 -9.15 8.00 2.00
CA MET A 258 -9.08 6.99 0.95
C MET A 258 -10.11 5.90 1.26
N THR A 259 -11.23 5.89 0.55
CA THR A 259 -12.20 4.80 0.60
C THR A 259 -11.75 3.70 -0.37
N GLY A 260 -11.06 2.69 0.15
CA GLY A 260 -10.52 1.68 -0.75
C GLY A 260 -9.63 0.60 -0.14
N PRO A 261 -9.66 -0.57 -0.81
CA PRO A 261 -10.42 -0.85 -2.02
C PRO A 261 -11.91 -1.05 -1.75
N MET A 262 -12.75 -0.52 -2.65
CA MET A 262 -14.15 -0.90 -2.73
C MET A 262 -14.26 -2.25 -3.44
N ILE A 263 -14.87 -3.20 -2.76
CA ILE A 263 -15.05 -4.57 -3.22
C ILE A 263 -16.51 -4.75 -3.59
N PRO A 264 -16.83 -4.90 -4.89
CA PRO A 264 -18.21 -4.98 -5.37
C PRO A 264 -19.04 -6.07 -4.66
N GLY A 265 -20.13 -5.66 -4.05
CA GLY A 265 -21.03 -6.52 -3.32
C GLY A 265 -20.50 -6.99 -1.96
N LEU A 266 -19.45 -6.37 -1.41
CA LEU A 266 -18.94 -6.67 -0.06
C LEU A 266 -18.94 -5.46 0.88
N ASN A 267 -18.30 -4.35 0.50
CA ASN A 267 -18.17 -3.13 1.30
C ASN A 267 -18.42 -1.84 0.50
N ASP A 268 -18.77 -1.94 -0.75
CA ASP A 268 -18.98 -0.76 -1.60
C ASP A 268 -20.24 0.04 -1.25
N ASP A 269 -21.18 -0.55 -0.53
CA ASP A 269 -22.35 0.09 0.04
C ASP A 269 -22.01 1.03 1.22
N GLU A 270 -20.88 0.85 1.88
CA GLU A 270 -20.42 1.70 2.99
C GLU A 270 -19.74 3.01 2.52
N MET A 271 -19.42 3.16 1.24
CA MET A 271 -18.53 4.22 0.74
C MET A 271 -18.99 5.63 1.14
N GLU A 272 -20.26 5.94 0.94
CA GLU A 272 -20.82 7.26 1.25
C GLU A 272 -20.81 7.54 2.77
N GLY A 273 -21.20 6.56 3.58
CA GLY A 273 -21.19 6.69 5.05
C GLY A 273 -19.77 6.94 5.58
N ILE A 274 -18.78 6.22 5.07
CA ILE A 274 -17.37 6.44 5.42
C ILE A 274 -16.92 7.84 5.05
N MET A 275 -17.30 8.35 3.86
CA MET A 275 -16.96 9.68 3.40
C MET A 275 -17.64 10.79 4.26
N GLU A 276 -18.91 10.62 4.61
CA GLU A 276 -19.66 11.54 5.48
C GLU A 276 -19.01 11.64 6.86
N LYS A 277 -18.71 10.51 7.46
CA LYS A 277 -18.08 10.46 8.77
C LYS A 277 -16.66 11.05 8.71
N ALA A 278 -15.89 10.77 7.65
CA ALA A 278 -14.58 11.39 7.48
C ALA A 278 -14.69 12.93 7.34
N ALA A 279 -15.68 13.43 6.60
CA ALA A 279 -15.95 14.87 6.48
C ALA A 279 -16.30 15.50 7.84
N SER A 280 -17.15 14.85 8.65
CA SER A 280 -17.48 15.32 10.00
C SER A 280 -16.27 15.32 10.96
N MET A 281 -15.24 14.53 10.66
CA MET A 281 -13.96 14.51 11.38
C MET A 281 -12.91 15.45 10.79
N GLY A 282 -13.28 16.31 9.83
CA GLY A 282 -12.43 17.33 9.24
C GLY A 282 -11.67 16.93 7.97
N ALA A 283 -11.97 15.78 7.37
CA ALA A 283 -11.42 15.49 6.04
C ALA A 283 -11.95 16.50 5.01
N THR A 284 -11.05 17.00 4.15
CA THR A 284 -11.35 18.03 3.15
C THR A 284 -11.27 17.54 1.71
N PHE A 285 -10.80 16.30 1.51
CA PHE A 285 -10.72 15.66 0.20
C PHE A 285 -10.83 14.15 0.30
N SER A 286 -11.18 13.52 -0.81
CA SER A 286 -11.29 12.07 -0.88
C SER A 286 -10.68 11.51 -2.15
N ALA A 287 -10.31 10.24 -2.06
CA ALA A 287 -10.02 9.38 -3.19
C ALA A 287 -10.65 8.01 -2.94
N TYR A 288 -10.84 7.22 -3.99
CA TYR A 288 -11.28 5.84 -3.87
C TYR A 288 -10.52 4.95 -4.85
N THR A 289 -10.52 3.67 -4.57
CA THR A 289 -10.03 2.64 -5.50
C THR A 289 -10.99 1.46 -5.49
N ILE A 290 -11.16 0.82 -6.65
CA ILE A 290 -11.83 -0.48 -6.73
C ILE A 290 -10.77 -1.58 -6.56
N LEU A 291 -11.17 -2.72 -6.02
CA LEU A 291 -10.29 -3.87 -5.78
C LEU A 291 -9.54 -4.30 -7.05
N ARG A 292 -8.26 -4.59 -6.89
CA ARG A 292 -7.38 -5.17 -7.91
C ARG A 292 -6.72 -6.41 -7.37
N LEU A 293 -6.70 -7.47 -8.15
CA LEU A 293 -6.16 -8.77 -7.75
C LEU A 293 -5.03 -9.23 -8.69
N PRO A 294 -3.91 -8.50 -8.76
CA PRO A 294 -2.82 -8.88 -9.64
C PRO A 294 -2.12 -10.15 -9.15
N LEU A 295 -1.84 -11.06 -10.09
CA LEU A 295 -0.97 -12.21 -9.89
C LEU A 295 -1.37 -13.05 -8.66
N GLU A 296 -0.46 -13.24 -7.71
CA GLU A 296 -0.65 -14.06 -6.51
C GLU A 296 -1.69 -13.48 -5.53
N VAL A 297 -2.07 -12.23 -5.69
CA VAL A 297 -3.11 -11.62 -4.83
C VAL A 297 -4.48 -12.25 -5.11
N SER A 298 -4.75 -12.67 -6.35
CA SER A 298 -6.03 -13.28 -6.70
C SER A 298 -6.29 -14.59 -5.94
N PRO A 299 -5.43 -15.61 -5.98
CA PRO A 299 -5.67 -16.83 -5.23
C PRO A 299 -5.73 -16.59 -3.72
N LEU A 300 -4.86 -15.77 -3.15
CA LEU A 300 -4.88 -15.43 -1.72
C LEU A 300 -6.19 -14.77 -1.29
N PHE A 301 -6.71 -13.85 -2.11
CA PHE A 301 -7.99 -13.22 -1.85
C PHE A 301 -9.16 -14.21 -1.97
N GLN A 302 -9.13 -15.12 -2.94
CA GLN A 302 -10.16 -16.15 -3.10
C GLN A 302 -10.17 -17.14 -1.93
N GLU A 303 -9.02 -17.58 -1.43
CA GLU A 303 -8.89 -18.39 -0.21
C GLU A 303 -9.53 -17.70 1.00
N TRP A 304 -9.19 -16.41 1.19
CA TRP A 304 -9.78 -15.62 2.26
C TRP A 304 -11.29 -15.46 2.10
N LEU A 305 -11.75 -15.16 0.89
CA LEU A 305 -13.16 -14.92 0.60
C LEU A 305 -14.01 -16.19 0.80
N ALA A 306 -13.48 -17.34 0.40
CA ALA A 306 -14.13 -18.64 0.60
C ALA A 306 -14.29 -18.98 2.08
N ALA A 307 -13.35 -18.56 2.92
CA ALA A 307 -13.41 -18.81 4.35
C ALA A 307 -14.26 -17.79 5.12
N PHE A 308 -14.21 -16.51 4.72
CA PHE A 308 -14.91 -15.43 5.42
C PHE A 308 -16.37 -15.26 4.97
N ALA A 309 -16.62 -15.35 3.67
CA ALA A 309 -17.94 -15.13 3.08
C ALA A 309 -18.30 -16.18 2.03
N PRO A 310 -18.34 -17.49 2.37
CA PRO A 310 -18.52 -18.59 1.42
C PRO A 310 -19.78 -18.43 0.56
N ASN A 311 -20.89 -18.01 1.15
CA ASN A 311 -22.17 -17.84 0.46
C ASN A 311 -22.18 -16.68 -0.55
N ARG A 312 -21.24 -15.71 -0.43
CA ARG A 312 -21.13 -14.54 -1.29
C ARG A 312 -19.95 -14.62 -2.26
N ALA A 313 -19.02 -15.55 -2.03
CA ALA A 313 -17.74 -15.64 -2.75
C ALA A 313 -17.91 -15.69 -4.27
N LYS A 314 -18.76 -16.59 -4.78
CA LYS A 314 -19.04 -16.72 -6.22
C LYS A 314 -19.60 -15.43 -6.83
N ARG A 315 -20.51 -14.75 -6.13
CA ARG A 315 -21.13 -13.50 -6.59
C ARG A 315 -20.09 -12.36 -6.63
N ILE A 316 -19.28 -12.22 -5.59
CA ILE A 316 -18.24 -11.18 -5.51
C ILE A 316 -17.20 -11.37 -6.62
N MET A 317 -16.68 -12.60 -6.79
CA MET A 317 -15.72 -12.90 -7.85
C MET A 317 -16.31 -12.71 -9.26
N ARG A 318 -17.61 -13.00 -9.46
CA ARG A 318 -18.28 -12.67 -10.72
C ARG A 318 -18.24 -11.18 -11.01
N HIS A 319 -18.62 -10.31 -10.06
CA HIS A 319 -18.57 -8.87 -10.25
C HIS A 319 -17.14 -8.37 -10.56
N ILE A 320 -16.12 -8.93 -9.88
CA ILE A 320 -14.73 -8.61 -10.15
C ILE A 320 -14.33 -8.99 -11.58
N ARG A 321 -14.69 -10.20 -12.01
CA ARG A 321 -14.42 -10.69 -13.37
C ARG A 321 -15.15 -9.88 -14.44
N ASP A 322 -16.41 -9.58 -14.22
CA ASP A 322 -17.21 -8.75 -15.13
C ASP A 322 -16.52 -7.39 -15.37
N MET A 323 -15.97 -6.78 -14.32
CA MET A 323 -15.23 -5.53 -14.44
C MET A 323 -13.87 -5.65 -15.14
N ASN A 324 -13.30 -6.84 -15.19
CA ASN A 324 -11.97 -7.11 -15.77
C ASN A 324 -12.03 -7.97 -17.05
N GLY A 325 -13.14 -7.90 -17.79
CA GLY A 325 -13.26 -8.63 -19.06
C GLY A 325 -13.23 -10.15 -18.92
N GLY A 326 -13.86 -10.69 -17.87
CA GLY A 326 -13.93 -12.11 -17.56
C GLY A 326 -12.72 -12.66 -16.77
N ARG A 327 -11.76 -11.84 -16.41
CA ARG A 327 -10.52 -12.21 -15.69
C ARG A 327 -10.56 -11.70 -14.25
N ASP A 328 -9.77 -12.28 -13.37
CA ASP A 328 -9.62 -11.79 -12.00
C ASP A 328 -8.91 -10.41 -11.95
N TYR A 329 -8.06 -10.13 -12.96
CA TYR A 329 -7.34 -8.87 -13.11
C TYR A 329 -7.03 -8.56 -14.57
N ASP A 330 -7.22 -7.30 -14.97
CA ASP A 330 -6.81 -6.78 -16.27
C ASP A 330 -5.60 -5.83 -16.12
N PRO A 331 -4.40 -6.20 -16.64
CA PRO A 331 -3.24 -5.33 -16.61
C PRO A 331 -3.41 -4.02 -17.41
N GLN A 332 -4.32 -3.97 -18.36
CA GLN A 332 -4.59 -2.76 -19.15
C GLN A 332 -5.25 -1.68 -18.29
N TRP A 333 -6.01 -2.07 -17.29
CA TRP A 333 -6.60 -1.14 -16.34
C TRP A 333 -5.53 -0.35 -15.55
N SER A 334 -4.42 -0.96 -15.20
CA SER A 334 -3.28 -0.28 -14.59
C SER A 334 -2.57 0.70 -15.53
N ARG A 335 -2.87 0.63 -16.83
CA ARG A 335 -2.36 1.52 -17.88
C ARG A 335 -3.35 2.61 -18.30
N GLY A 336 -4.41 2.86 -17.49
CA GLY A 336 -5.41 3.90 -17.73
C GLY A 336 -6.60 3.47 -18.56
N GLY A 337 -6.80 2.18 -18.74
CA GLY A 337 -8.05 1.68 -19.28
C GLY A 337 -9.22 2.03 -18.37
N GLU A 338 -10.27 2.68 -18.90
CA GLU A 338 -11.50 2.91 -18.16
C GLU A 338 -12.19 1.58 -17.86
N ILE A 339 -12.64 1.39 -16.62
CA ILE A 339 -13.55 0.31 -16.29
C ILE A 339 -14.90 0.66 -16.89
N LYS A 340 -15.25 0.00 -17.99
CA LYS A 340 -16.48 0.32 -18.78
C LYS A 340 -17.74 -0.40 -18.29
N THR A 341 -17.69 -1.15 -17.20
CA THR A 341 -18.86 -1.89 -16.72
C THR A 341 -19.84 -0.97 -15.99
N ALA A 342 -21.13 -1.24 -16.13
CA ALA A 342 -22.19 -0.47 -15.47
C ALA A 342 -21.99 -0.39 -13.94
N TYR A 343 -21.51 -1.48 -13.32
CA TYR A 343 -21.30 -1.51 -11.87
C TYR A 343 -20.13 -0.60 -11.43
N ALA A 344 -19.02 -0.61 -12.15
CA ALA A 344 -17.91 0.27 -11.85
C ALA A 344 -18.25 1.74 -12.10
N GLN A 345 -19.02 2.02 -13.16
CA GLN A 345 -19.55 3.35 -13.43
C GLN A 345 -20.49 3.81 -12.30
N LEU A 346 -21.34 2.92 -11.78
CA LEU A 346 -22.20 3.21 -10.65
C LEU A 346 -21.39 3.60 -9.40
N ILE A 347 -20.37 2.84 -9.04
CA ILE A 347 -19.47 3.20 -7.91
C ILE A 347 -18.83 4.57 -8.15
N GLY A 348 -18.34 4.83 -9.37
CA GLY A 348 -17.76 6.12 -9.73
C GLY A 348 -18.75 7.28 -9.62
N GLN A 349 -19.98 7.12 -10.11
CA GLN A 349 -21.04 8.13 -10.01
C GLN A 349 -21.43 8.38 -8.54
N ARG A 350 -21.58 7.33 -7.74
CA ARG A 350 -21.85 7.44 -6.30
C ARG A 350 -20.76 8.25 -5.60
N ASN A 351 -19.48 7.90 -5.86
CA ASN A 351 -18.36 8.66 -5.32
C ASN A 351 -18.39 10.13 -5.75
N ALA A 352 -18.63 10.41 -7.03
CA ALA A 352 -18.68 11.79 -7.54
C ALA A 352 -19.78 12.61 -6.87
N LYS A 353 -20.99 12.03 -6.72
CA LYS A 353 -22.13 12.67 -6.02
C LYS A 353 -21.80 12.92 -4.54
N ALA A 354 -21.23 11.94 -3.84
CA ALA A 354 -20.84 12.10 -2.44
C ALA A 354 -19.76 13.18 -2.28
N ARG A 355 -18.74 13.21 -3.15
CA ARG A 355 -17.72 14.26 -3.16
C ARG A 355 -18.29 15.64 -3.35
N ALA A 356 -19.21 15.80 -4.30
CA ALA A 356 -19.87 17.10 -4.57
C ALA A 356 -20.67 17.56 -3.34
N ARG A 357 -21.51 16.69 -2.77
CA ARG A 357 -22.32 16.96 -1.58
C ARG A 357 -21.49 17.33 -0.36
N LEU A 358 -20.35 16.66 -0.14
CA LEU A 358 -19.47 16.87 1.01
C LEU A 358 -18.42 17.98 0.80
N GLY A 359 -18.43 18.64 -0.36
CA GLY A 359 -17.49 19.71 -0.68
C GLY A 359 -16.05 19.25 -0.95
N PHE A 360 -15.84 17.98 -1.24
CA PHE A 360 -14.53 17.39 -1.54
C PHE A 360 -13.99 17.72 -2.95
N ASN A 361 -14.75 18.44 -3.75
CA ASN A 361 -14.37 18.88 -5.10
C ASN A 361 -13.57 20.19 -5.13
N LYS A 362 -13.43 20.86 -3.99
CA LYS A 362 -12.69 22.12 -3.92
C LYS A 362 -11.24 21.91 -4.35
N GLU A 363 -10.73 22.82 -5.18
CA GLU A 363 -9.32 22.83 -5.54
C GLU A 363 -8.45 22.96 -4.29
N ARG A 364 -7.38 22.19 -4.28
CA ARG A 364 -6.40 22.21 -3.19
C ARG A 364 -5.19 23.01 -3.64
N ARG A 365 -4.76 23.96 -2.84
CA ARG A 365 -3.51 24.66 -3.07
C ARG A 365 -2.38 23.62 -3.23
N PRO A 366 -1.57 23.63 -4.30
CA PRO A 366 -0.41 22.72 -4.41
C PRO A 366 0.51 22.82 -3.19
N LEU A 367 1.18 21.73 -2.83
CA LEU A 367 2.22 21.80 -1.80
C LEU A 367 3.35 22.71 -2.27
N ASP A 368 3.93 23.43 -1.33
CA ASP A 368 4.93 24.44 -1.64
C ASP A 368 6.31 23.80 -1.84
N MET A 369 6.84 23.91 -3.05
CA MET A 369 8.19 23.46 -3.39
C MET A 369 9.23 24.57 -3.34
N SER A 370 8.79 25.85 -3.28
CA SER A 370 9.67 27.00 -3.30
C SER A 370 10.47 27.19 -2.00
N LEU A 371 9.95 26.60 -0.91
CA LEU A 371 10.60 26.67 0.40
C LEU A 371 11.76 25.67 0.57
N PHE A 372 11.93 24.75 -0.41
CA PHE A 372 13.01 23.76 -0.33
C PHE A 372 14.37 24.40 -0.26
N ARG A 373 15.17 23.99 0.73
CA ARG A 373 16.55 24.41 0.90
C ARG A 373 17.40 23.32 1.53
N VAL A 374 18.66 23.25 1.15
CA VAL A 374 19.66 22.44 1.86
C VAL A 374 20.08 23.21 3.10
N PRO A 375 20.00 22.62 4.31
CA PRO A 375 20.46 23.29 5.54
C PRO A 375 21.94 23.71 5.45
N GLU A 376 22.28 24.85 5.97
CA GLU A 376 23.65 25.44 5.93
C GLU A 376 24.68 24.53 6.58
N GLU A 377 24.33 23.89 7.69
CA GLU A 377 25.17 22.90 8.39
C GLU A 377 25.65 21.75 7.51
N ILE A 378 24.92 21.46 6.43
CA ILE A 378 25.22 20.35 5.49
C ILE A 378 25.94 20.90 4.25
N SER A 379 25.73 22.15 3.90
CA SER A 379 26.28 22.76 2.67
C SER A 379 27.81 22.91 2.69
N GLY A 380 28.44 22.81 3.86
CA GLY A 380 29.90 22.88 3.99
C GLY A 380 30.50 24.21 3.58
N GLN A 381 29.67 25.18 3.25
CA GLN A 381 30.12 26.55 2.93
C GLN A 381 30.03 27.35 4.20
N MET A 382 31.14 27.39 4.98
CA MET A 382 31.37 28.48 5.91
C MET A 382 31.37 29.75 5.06
N ASP A 383 30.47 30.68 5.35
CA ASP A 383 30.55 32.02 4.84
C ASP A 383 31.85 32.65 5.40
N LEU A 384 32.85 32.80 4.55
CA LEU A 384 34.15 33.42 4.90
C LEU A 384 34.05 34.95 5.03
N PHE A 385 32.82 35.49 4.86
CA PHE A 385 32.52 36.92 4.96
C PHE A 385 31.24 37.12 5.76
N GLY A 386 31.33 36.97 7.09
CA GLY A 386 30.34 37.42 8.06
C GLY A 386 30.70 38.80 8.57
#